data_f7ead1746ccb2ab38719544b49f7d729
#
_entry.id   f7ead1746ccb2ab38719544b49f7d729
#
_cell.length_a   1.000
_cell.length_b   1.000
_cell.length_c   1.000
_cell.angle_alpha   90.00
_cell.angle_beta   90.00
_cell.angle_gamma   90.00
#
_symmetry.space_group_name_H-M   'P 1'
#
loop_
_entity.id
_entity.type
_entity.pdbx_description
1 polymer ?
#
loop_
_entity_poly.entity_id
_entity_poly.type
_entity_poly.pdbx_seq_one_letter_code
_entity_poly.pdbx_strand_id
1 'polypeptide(L)'
;EKNVGYRNLGDFVINFLNSQISKSVNDKNAYRLFKEHCEENNLSHEDVLKNLKRTSKYYGAFIGETQFYSNEISDYLRAFYTIKQTTVLPFLFRVFNDYEDGNIDEVTLCKVLDYLLTYLVRITACEINKNLSKFMKSMYDRFFDGSYDNYYKKFVIFLNDLRANNRMPTDSEFEEALIHKSLYKKPICKFVLSVIENS
;
A
#
# COMPACT_ATOMS: atom_id res chain seq x y z
N GLU A 1 -7.70 -25.08 9.15
CA GLU A 1 -6.68 -24.21 9.81
C GLU A 1 -5.28 -24.29 9.20
N LYS A 2 -4.92 -25.33 8.43
CA LYS A 2 -3.52 -25.53 8.00
C LYS A 2 -3.14 -24.96 6.63
N ASN A 3 -4.06 -24.43 5.84
CA ASN A 3 -3.78 -23.98 4.47
C ASN A 3 -3.72 -22.45 4.28
N VAL A 4 -4.01 -21.66 5.30
CA VAL A 4 -4.01 -20.18 5.21
C VAL A 4 -2.58 -19.64 5.21
N GLY A 5 -1.66 -20.25 5.94
CA GLY A 5 -0.28 -19.77 6.07
C GLY A 5 0.56 -19.79 4.78
N TYR A 6 0.39 -20.80 3.92
CA TYR A 6 1.26 -20.93 2.72
C TYR A 6 0.90 -19.97 1.58
N ARG A 7 -0.38 -19.66 1.37
CA ARG A 7 -0.81 -18.67 0.37
C ARG A 7 -0.34 -17.27 0.78
N ASN A 8 -0.48 -16.94 2.04
CA ASN A 8 -0.05 -15.64 2.56
C ASN A 8 1.48 -15.44 2.46
N LEU A 9 2.27 -16.50 2.59
CA LEU A 9 3.73 -16.40 2.48
C LEU A 9 4.20 -16.07 1.05
N GLY A 10 3.59 -16.68 0.04
CA GLY A 10 3.90 -16.37 -1.37
C GLY A 10 3.59 -14.92 -1.70
N ASP A 11 2.39 -14.44 -1.34
CA ASP A 11 1.97 -13.06 -1.52
C ASP A 11 2.87 -12.09 -0.76
N PHE A 12 3.27 -12.42 0.47
CA PHE A 12 4.20 -11.63 1.26
C PHE A 12 5.54 -11.46 0.53
N VAL A 13 6.17 -12.57 0.10
CA VAL A 13 7.48 -12.54 -0.58
C VAL A 13 7.41 -11.72 -1.86
N ILE A 14 6.36 -11.89 -2.68
CA ILE A 14 6.20 -11.13 -3.91
C ILE A 14 6.05 -9.63 -3.62
N ASN A 15 5.25 -9.24 -2.63
CA ASN A 15 5.08 -7.84 -2.26
C ASN A 15 6.35 -7.25 -1.64
N PHE A 16 7.06 -8.02 -0.81
CA PHE A 16 8.36 -7.64 -0.28
C PHE A 16 9.35 -7.34 -1.43
N LEU A 17 9.51 -8.27 -2.36
CA LEU A 17 10.41 -8.07 -3.51
C LEU A 17 9.96 -6.91 -4.41
N ASN A 18 8.66 -6.74 -4.62
CA ASN A 18 8.14 -5.59 -5.35
C ASN A 18 8.38 -4.23 -4.64
N SER A 19 8.63 -4.22 -3.33
CA SER A 19 9.04 -3.00 -2.62
C SER A 19 10.53 -2.70 -2.72
N GLN A 20 11.36 -3.67 -3.10
CA GLN A 20 12.82 -3.56 -3.15
C GLN A 20 13.36 -3.49 -4.59
N ILE A 21 12.71 -4.15 -5.55
CA ILE A 21 13.22 -4.38 -6.90
C ILE A 21 12.39 -3.61 -7.91
N SER A 22 13.02 -2.85 -8.81
CA SER A 22 12.32 -2.07 -9.85
C SER A 22 11.62 -2.94 -10.90
N LYS A 23 12.19 -4.13 -11.23
CA LYS A 23 11.59 -5.09 -12.17
C LYS A 23 10.32 -5.69 -11.57
N SER A 24 9.32 -6.01 -12.40
CA SER A 24 8.08 -6.65 -11.93
C SER A 24 8.33 -8.07 -11.44
N VAL A 25 7.99 -8.34 -10.20
CA VAL A 25 8.13 -9.65 -9.55
C VAL A 25 6.80 -10.40 -9.58
N ASN A 26 6.87 -11.68 -9.93
CA ASN A 26 5.75 -12.63 -9.90
C ASN A 26 6.27 -14.04 -9.53
N ASP A 27 5.38 -15.01 -9.36
CA ASP A 27 5.73 -16.38 -8.93
C ASP A 27 6.83 -17.02 -9.79
N LYS A 28 6.85 -16.74 -11.10
CA LYS A 28 7.78 -17.38 -12.04
C LYS A 28 9.21 -16.85 -11.95
N ASN A 29 9.39 -15.60 -11.52
CA ASN A 29 10.68 -14.93 -11.53
C ASN A 29 11.17 -14.50 -10.14
N ALA A 30 10.36 -14.67 -9.08
CA ALA A 30 10.66 -14.19 -7.73
C ALA A 30 12.02 -14.69 -7.22
N TYR A 31 12.28 -16.00 -7.30
CA TYR A 31 13.54 -16.57 -6.82
C TYR A 31 14.76 -16.01 -7.55
N ARG A 32 14.71 -15.95 -8.88
CA ARG A 32 15.81 -15.41 -9.69
C ARG A 32 16.08 -13.94 -9.38
N LEU A 33 15.01 -13.13 -9.35
CA LEU A 33 15.14 -11.70 -9.07
C LEU A 33 15.60 -11.42 -7.64
N PHE A 34 15.19 -12.24 -6.67
CA PHE A 34 15.67 -12.16 -5.30
C PHE A 34 17.18 -12.42 -5.21
N LYS A 35 17.66 -13.48 -5.87
CA LYS A 35 19.09 -13.82 -5.91
C LYS A 35 19.91 -12.70 -6.56
N GLU A 36 19.46 -12.22 -7.74
CA GLU A 36 20.08 -11.08 -8.43
C GLU A 36 20.16 -9.85 -7.52
N HIS A 37 19.06 -9.51 -6.83
CA HIS A 37 18.99 -8.38 -5.90
C HIS A 37 19.97 -8.51 -4.74
N CYS A 38 20.10 -9.68 -4.14
CA CYS A 38 21.05 -9.91 -3.05
C CYS A 38 22.50 -9.78 -3.54
N GLU A 39 22.81 -10.31 -4.72
CA GLU A 39 24.16 -10.23 -5.33
C GLU A 39 24.50 -8.79 -5.74
N GLU A 40 23.61 -8.08 -6.44
CA GLU A 40 23.81 -6.70 -6.89
C GLU A 40 24.01 -5.70 -5.73
N ASN A 41 23.36 -5.94 -4.59
CA ASN A 41 23.45 -5.05 -3.42
C ASN A 41 24.41 -5.57 -2.32
N ASN A 42 25.14 -6.67 -2.56
CA ASN A 42 26.04 -7.30 -1.59
C ASN A 42 25.36 -7.55 -0.22
N LEU A 43 24.09 -7.98 -0.21
CA LEU A 43 23.32 -8.19 1.02
C LEU A 43 23.80 -9.44 1.72
N SER A 44 24.12 -9.32 3.02
CA SER A 44 24.37 -10.47 3.85
C SER A 44 23.10 -11.26 4.13
N HIS A 45 23.23 -12.54 4.48
CA HIS A 45 22.06 -13.34 4.90
C HIS A 45 21.36 -12.74 6.13
N GLU A 46 22.12 -12.10 7.02
CA GLU A 46 21.60 -11.44 8.20
C GLU A 46 20.76 -10.21 7.84
N ASP A 47 21.23 -9.37 6.91
CA ASP A 47 20.47 -8.21 6.44
C ASP A 47 19.16 -8.62 5.77
N VAL A 48 19.21 -9.67 4.95
CA VAL A 48 18.02 -10.22 4.29
C VAL A 48 17.00 -10.71 5.33
N LEU A 49 17.43 -11.50 6.31
CA LEU A 49 16.57 -12.00 7.37
C LEU A 49 16.00 -10.88 8.24
N LYS A 50 16.81 -9.87 8.56
CA LYS A 50 16.35 -8.68 9.30
C LYS A 50 15.26 -7.93 8.56
N ASN A 51 15.46 -7.68 7.26
CA ASN A 51 14.47 -7.00 6.41
C ASN A 51 13.19 -7.81 6.25
N LEU A 52 13.29 -9.11 6.02
CA LEU A 52 12.12 -10.01 5.95
C LEU A 52 11.35 -10.01 7.27
N LYS A 53 12.04 -10.16 8.41
CA LYS A 53 11.42 -10.15 9.74
C LYS A 53 10.73 -8.82 10.02
N ARG A 54 11.35 -7.70 9.68
CA ARG A 54 10.77 -6.36 9.84
C ARG A 54 9.50 -6.22 9.00
N THR A 55 9.58 -6.52 7.71
CA THR A 55 8.47 -6.36 6.77
C THR A 55 7.32 -7.34 7.06
N SER A 56 7.63 -8.53 7.60
CA SER A 56 6.59 -9.49 8.00
C SER A 56 5.66 -8.97 9.10
N LYS A 57 6.14 -8.07 9.98
CA LYS A 57 5.30 -7.40 10.98
C LYS A 57 4.23 -6.53 10.31
N TYR A 58 4.64 -5.74 9.30
CA TYR A 58 3.73 -4.87 8.55
C TYR A 58 2.67 -5.68 7.82
N TYR A 59 3.11 -6.77 7.18
CA TYR A 59 2.22 -7.67 6.47
C TYR A 59 1.24 -8.37 7.43
N GLY A 60 1.72 -8.87 8.57
CA GLY A 60 0.88 -9.49 9.60
C GLY A 60 -0.17 -8.54 10.16
N ALA A 61 0.19 -7.27 10.39
CA ALA A 61 -0.75 -6.24 10.79
C ALA A 61 -1.78 -5.93 9.67
N PHE A 62 -1.35 -5.87 8.42
CA PHE A 62 -2.23 -5.63 7.27
C PHE A 62 -3.29 -6.73 7.10
N ILE A 63 -2.93 -8.00 7.26
CA ILE A 63 -3.87 -9.13 7.16
C ILE A 63 -4.65 -9.41 8.46
N GLY A 64 -4.37 -8.64 9.52
CA GLY A 64 -5.07 -8.75 10.80
C GLY A 64 -4.61 -9.90 11.71
N GLU A 65 -3.46 -10.51 11.42
CA GLU A 65 -2.89 -11.60 12.24
C GLU A 65 -2.15 -11.08 13.49
N THR A 66 -1.76 -9.80 13.50
CA THR A 66 -0.97 -9.20 14.59
C THR A 66 -1.45 -7.78 14.92
N GLN A 67 -1.28 -7.39 16.19
CA GLN A 67 -1.60 -6.05 16.69
C GLN A 67 -0.34 -5.38 17.23
N PHE A 68 0.58 -5.03 16.34
CA PHE A 68 1.83 -4.35 16.71
C PHE A 68 1.70 -2.82 16.78
N TYR A 69 0.64 -2.26 16.20
CA TYR A 69 0.46 -0.83 16.03
C TYR A 69 -0.73 -0.32 16.84
N SER A 70 -0.84 0.99 16.95
CA SER A 70 -2.00 1.65 17.53
C SER A 70 -3.31 1.22 16.85
N ASN A 71 -4.43 1.45 17.52
CA ASN A 71 -5.74 1.16 16.94
C ASN A 71 -5.96 1.97 15.66
N GLU A 72 -5.52 3.22 15.62
CA GLU A 72 -5.66 4.10 14.46
C GLU A 72 -4.95 3.54 13.23
N ILE A 73 -3.67 3.18 13.34
CA ILE A 73 -2.93 2.53 12.24
C ILE A 73 -3.61 1.21 11.84
N SER A 74 -4.02 0.41 12.82
CA SER A 74 -4.66 -0.89 12.57
C SER A 74 -5.99 -0.76 11.81
N ASP A 75 -6.74 0.31 12.07
CA ASP A 75 -8.01 0.58 11.38
C ASP A 75 -7.78 0.96 9.92
N TYR A 76 -6.75 1.76 9.60
CA TYR A 76 -6.36 2.03 8.21
C TYR A 76 -5.93 0.76 7.48
N LEU A 77 -5.09 -0.06 8.09
CA LEU A 77 -4.65 -1.32 7.48
C LEU A 77 -5.82 -2.26 7.21
N ARG A 78 -6.76 -2.36 8.15
CA ARG A 78 -8.00 -3.13 8.00
C ARG A 78 -8.88 -2.57 6.87
N ALA A 79 -8.95 -1.23 6.72
CA ALA A 79 -9.68 -0.60 5.63
C ALA A 79 -9.11 -0.98 4.25
N PHE A 80 -7.78 -0.89 4.05
CA PHE A 80 -7.14 -1.33 2.82
C PHE A 80 -7.39 -2.82 2.52
N TYR A 81 -7.33 -3.67 3.54
CA TYR A 81 -7.61 -5.09 3.40
C TYR A 81 -9.07 -5.35 3.03
N THR A 82 -10.01 -4.63 3.66
CA THR A 82 -11.46 -4.74 3.42
C THR A 82 -11.82 -4.36 1.98
N ILE A 83 -11.21 -3.30 1.44
CA ILE A 83 -11.42 -2.88 0.05
C ILE A 83 -10.60 -3.72 -0.95
N LYS A 84 -9.91 -4.76 -0.47
CA LYS A 84 -9.06 -5.69 -1.25
C LYS A 84 -7.95 -5.00 -2.05
N GLN A 85 -7.37 -3.94 -1.50
CA GLN A 85 -6.27 -3.20 -2.14
C GLN A 85 -4.90 -3.69 -1.70
N THR A 86 -4.61 -4.98 -1.94
CA THR A 86 -3.29 -5.57 -1.64
C THR A 86 -2.15 -5.01 -2.50
N THR A 87 -2.48 -4.40 -3.63
CA THR A 87 -1.51 -3.75 -4.52
C THR A 87 -0.79 -2.57 -3.87
N VAL A 88 -1.30 -2.05 -2.76
CA VAL A 88 -0.70 -0.96 -1.98
C VAL A 88 0.52 -1.41 -1.16
N LEU A 89 0.66 -2.71 -0.88
CA LEU A 89 1.68 -3.26 0.02
C LEU A 89 3.11 -2.84 -0.31
N PRO A 90 3.59 -2.85 -1.57
CA PRO A 90 4.95 -2.41 -1.87
C PRO A 90 5.23 -0.96 -1.44
N PHE A 91 4.25 -0.07 -1.57
CA PHE A 91 4.33 1.31 -1.09
C PHE A 91 4.29 1.36 0.44
N LEU A 92 3.34 0.68 1.07
CA LEU A 92 3.20 0.66 2.53
C LEU A 92 4.47 0.16 3.21
N PHE A 93 5.12 -0.88 2.69
CA PHE A 93 6.35 -1.41 3.27
C PHE A 93 7.46 -0.36 3.34
N ARG A 94 7.55 0.53 2.36
CA ARG A 94 8.53 1.63 2.35
C ARG A 94 8.15 2.71 3.38
N VAL A 95 6.90 3.13 3.42
CA VAL A 95 6.42 4.15 4.38
C VAL A 95 6.51 3.65 5.83
N PHE A 96 6.20 2.37 6.07
CA PHE A 96 6.38 1.77 7.39
C PHE A 96 7.85 1.66 7.80
N ASN A 97 8.77 1.48 6.85
CA ASN A 97 10.19 1.58 7.14
C ASN A 97 10.56 2.98 7.62
N ASP A 98 10.06 4.03 6.96
CA ASP A 98 10.30 5.41 7.38
C ASP A 98 9.79 5.66 8.81
N TYR A 99 8.63 5.12 9.15
CA TYR A 99 8.06 5.23 10.49
C TYR A 99 8.86 4.47 11.55
N GLU A 100 9.19 3.21 11.30
CA GLU A 100 9.97 2.37 12.24
C GLU A 100 11.41 2.86 12.42
N ASP A 101 11.97 3.55 11.43
CA ASP A 101 13.29 4.20 11.51
C ASP A 101 13.23 5.55 12.24
N GLY A 102 12.02 6.00 12.65
CA GLY A 102 11.81 7.27 13.36
C GLY A 102 11.95 8.51 12.46
N ASN A 103 11.93 8.32 11.15
CA ASN A 103 12.03 9.41 10.17
C ASN A 103 10.72 10.19 10.03
N ILE A 104 9.58 9.53 10.29
CA ILE A 104 8.26 10.14 10.40
C ILE A 104 7.58 9.68 11.68
N ASP A 105 6.74 10.53 12.26
CA ASP A 105 5.95 10.19 13.44
C ASP A 105 4.62 9.49 13.07
N GLU A 106 3.94 8.97 14.08
CA GLU A 106 2.67 8.27 13.91
C GLU A 106 1.58 9.17 13.30
N VAL A 107 1.56 10.44 13.68
CA VAL A 107 0.59 11.41 13.15
C VAL A 107 0.79 11.60 11.65
N THR A 108 2.04 11.70 11.21
CA THR A 108 2.39 11.81 9.79
C THR A 108 2.04 10.52 9.05
N LEU A 109 2.33 9.36 9.62
CA LEU A 109 1.95 8.06 9.05
C LEU A 109 0.44 7.97 8.88
N CYS A 110 -0.36 8.22 9.91
CA CYS A 110 -1.82 8.17 9.85
C CYS A 110 -2.38 9.11 8.77
N LYS A 111 -1.87 10.33 8.65
CA LYS A 111 -2.27 11.27 7.59
C LYS A 111 -1.96 10.74 6.19
N VAL A 112 -0.81 10.08 6.00
CA VAL A 112 -0.43 9.46 4.72
C VAL A 112 -1.37 8.30 4.40
N LEU A 113 -1.67 7.45 5.39
CA LEU A 113 -2.59 6.31 5.23
C LEU A 113 -4.01 6.77 4.88
N ASP A 114 -4.52 7.79 5.58
CA ASP A 114 -5.83 8.38 5.33
C ASP A 114 -5.96 8.93 3.90
N TYR A 115 -4.99 9.74 3.50
CA TYR A 115 -5.00 10.35 2.16
C TYR A 115 -4.84 9.31 1.04
N LEU A 116 -4.01 8.28 1.28
CA LEU A 116 -3.87 7.15 0.37
C LEU A 116 -5.16 6.34 0.26
N LEU A 117 -5.84 6.10 1.38
CA LEU A 117 -7.12 5.39 1.40
C LEU A 117 -8.17 6.17 0.61
N THR A 118 -8.27 7.48 0.85
CA THR A 118 -9.15 8.39 0.10
C THR A 118 -8.87 8.32 -1.41
N TYR A 119 -7.60 8.39 -1.81
CA TYR A 119 -7.21 8.25 -3.21
C TYR A 119 -7.65 6.92 -3.80
N LEU A 120 -7.38 5.80 -3.11
CA LEU A 120 -7.74 4.46 -3.59
C LEU A 120 -9.24 4.23 -3.68
N VAL A 121 -10.00 4.74 -2.73
CA VAL A 121 -11.46 4.69 -2.74
C VAL A 121 -12.00 5.44 -3.98
N ARG A 122 -11.54 6.66 -4.22
CA ARG A 122 -11.97 7.48 -5.36
C ARG A 122 -11.62 6.85 -6.71
N ILE A 123 -10.38 6.45 -6.93
CA ILE A 123 -9.97 5.85 -8.21
C ILE A 123 -10.65 4.51 -8.48
N THR A 124 -10.94 3.74 -7.43
CA THR A 124 -11.64 2.46 -7.55
C THR A 124 -13.12 2.65 -7.87
N ALA A 125 -13.79 3.61 -7.22
CA ALA A 125 -15.17 3.96 -7.51
C ALA A 125 -15.32 4.51 -8.94
N CYS A 126 -14.44 5.42 -9.33
CA CYS A 126 -14.45 6.05 -10.66
C CYS A 126 -13.89 5.16 -11.77
N GLU A 127 -13.26 4.02 -11.45
CA GLU A 127 -12.67 3.07 -12.43
C GLU A 127 -11.60 3.70 -13.33
N ILE A 128 -10.86 4.67 -12.80
CA ILE A 128 -9.89 5.44 -13.60
C ILE A 128 -8.61 4.67 -13.85
N ASN A 129 -8.09 3.93 -12.86
CA ASN A 129 -6.78 3.28 -12.96
C ASN A 129 -6.88 1.82 -13.40
N LYS A 130 -6.26 1.51 -14.56
CA LYS A 130 -6.17 0.14 -15.09
C LYS A 130 -4.86 -0.58 -14.69
N ASN A 131 -3.84 0.16 -14.21
CA ASN A 131 -2.51 -0.37 -13.90
C ASN A 131 -2.04 0.01 -12.48
N LEU A 132 -2.94 -0.07 -11.50
CA LEU A 132 -2.71 0.34 -10.13
C LEU A 132 -1.49 -0.34 -9.49
N SER A 133 -1.29 -1.64 -9.72
CA SER A 133 -0.16 -2.40 -9.19
C SER A 133 1.19 -1.82 -9.63
N LYS A 134 1.36 -1.51 -10.91
CA LYS A 134 2.59 -0.90 -11.43
C LYS A 134 2.82 0.50 -10.84
N PHE A 135 1.75 1.27 -10.69
CA PHE A 135 1.80 2.60 -10.11
C PHE A 135 2.21 2.55 -8.64
N MET A 136 1.53 1.74 -7.82
CA MET A 136 1.83 1.60 -6.38
C MET A 136 3.26 1.16 -6.11
N LYS A 137 3.79 0.25 -6.93
CA LYS A 137 5.17 -0.19 -6.84
C LYS A 137 6.18 0.95 -7.01
N SER A 138 5.95 1.85 -7.97
CA SER A 138 6.86 2.97 -8.27
C SER A 138 6.53 4.24 -7.48
N MET A 139 5.46 4.25 -6.69
CA MET A 139 4.92 5.46 -6.09
C MET A 139 5.87 6.07 -5.07
N TYR A 140 6.51 5.25 -4.24
CA TYR A 140 7.45 5.73 -3.24
C TYR A 140 8.65 6.45 -3.88
N ASP A 141 9.30 5.82 -4.85
CA ASP A 141 10.48 6.39 -5.53
C ASP A 141 10.15 7.66 -6.33
N ARG A 142 8.88 7.86 -6.68
CA ARG A 142 8.42 9.03 -7.42
C ARG A 142 8.07 10.22 -6.54
N PHE A 143 7.60 9.97 -5.32
CA PHE A 143 7.20 11.05 -4.41
C PHE A 143 8.32 11.44 -3.43
N PHE A 144 9.14 10.48 -3.01
CA PHE A 144 10.20 10.71 -2.03
C PHE A 144 11.44 11.32 -2.68
N ASP A 145 11.81 12.50 -2.24
CA ASP A 145 12.92 13.29 -2.77
C ASP A 145 14.22 13.18 -1.95
N GLY A 146 14.28 12.24 -1.00
CA GLY A 146 15.43 12.06 -0.10
C GLY A 146 15.35 12.88 1.19
N SER A 147 14.31 13.69 1.39
CA SER A 147 14.09 14.47 2.61
C SER A 147 12.77 14.11 3.27
N TYR A 148 12.79 14.03 4.59
CA TYR A 148 11.58 13.79 5.40
C TYR A 148 10.84 15.09 5.79
N ASP A 149 11.42 16.25 5.49
CA ASP A 149 10.77 17.53 5.74
C ASP A 149 9.45 17.66 4.97
N ASN A 150 8.39 18.05 5.67
CA ASN A 150 7.07 18.19 5.07
C ASN A 150 6.56 16.92 4.35
N TYR A 151 6.91 15.73 4.82
CA TYR A 151 6.64 14.44 4.20
C TYR A 151 5.18 14.29 3.74
N TYR A 152 4.21 14.50 4.63
CA TYR A 152 2.79 14.44 4.28
C TYR A 152 2.40 15.47 3.20
N LYS A 153 2.88 16.71 3.32
CA LYS A 153 2.58 17.77 2.34
C LYS A 153 3.10 17.40 0.94
N LYS A 154 4.32 16.87 0.85
CA LYS A 154 4.89 16.37 -0.40
C LYS A 154 4.05 15.25 -0.98
N PHE A 155 3.60 14.31 -0.15
CA PHE A 155 2.74 13.22 -0.57
C PHE A 155 1.40 13.70 -1.13
N VAL A 156 0.75 14.66 -0.47
CA VAL A 156 -0.49 15.29 -0.96
C VAL A 156 -0.28 15.99 -2.29
N ILE A 157 0.77 16.82 -2.40
CA ILE A 157 1.11 17.51 -3.66
C ILE A 157 1.34 16.50 -4.77
N PHE A 158 2.15 15.46 -4.50
CA PHE A 158 2.43 14.41 -5.48
C PHE A 158 1.14 13.75 -6.00
N LEU A 159 0.22 13.35 -5.11
CA LEU A 159 -1.03 12.70 -5.54
C LEU A 159 -1.95 13.65 -6.32
N ASN A 160 -2.00 14.92 -5.95
CA ASN A 160 -2.82 15.93 -6.64
C ASN A 160 -2.25 16.36 -8.00
N ASP A 161 -0.93 16.26 -8.17
CA ASP A 161 -0.27 16.58 -9.43
C ASP A 161 -0.31 15.43 -10.45
N LEU A 162 -0.80 14.26 -10.05
CA LEU A 162 -0.95 13.14 -10.97
C LEU A 162 -1.92 13.47 -12.11
N ARG A 163 -1.63 12.93 -13.30
CA ARG A 163 -2.41 13.17 -14.52
C ARG A 163 -2.87 11.85 -15.16
N ALA A 164 -3.73 11.95 -16.13
CA ALA A 164 -4.27 10.84 -16.90
C ALA A 164 -4.89 9.75 -15.98
N ASN A 165 -4.50 8.50 -16.17
CA ASN A 165 -5.08 7.35 -15.48
C ASN A 165 -4.70 7.21 -13.99
N ASN A 166 -3.85 8.08 -13.47
CA ASN A 166 -3.46 8.07 -12.06
C ASN A 166 -3.94 9.33 -11.30
N ARG A 167 -4.66 10.23 -11.97
CA ARG A 167 -5.12 11.46 -11.34
C ARG A 167 -6.11 11.21 -10.21
N MET A 168 -6.15 12.10 -9.24
CA MET A 168 -7.22 12.13 -8.25
C MET A 168 -8.55 12.48 -8.95
N PRO A 169 -9.62 11.69 -8.80
CA PRO A 169 -10.95 12.08 -9.24
C PRO A 169 -11.46 13.32 -8.51
N THR A 170 -12.20 14.17 -9.21
CA THR A 170 -12.90 15.30 -8.59
C THR A 170 -14.05 14.83 -7.70
N ASP A 171 -14.57 15.71 -6.85
CA ASP A 171 -15.73 15.40 -6.01
C ASP A 171 -16.96 15.06 -6.86
N SER A 172 -17.22 15.84 -7.92
CA SER A 172 -18.32 15.58 -8.84
C SER A 172 -18.22 14.22 -9.53
N GLU A 173 -17.03 13.82 -10.00
CA GLU A 173 -16.82 12.50 -10.60
C GLU A 173 -17.03 11.37 -9.60
N PHE A 174 -16.64 11.59 -8.34
CA PHE A 174 -16.82 10.61 -7.27
C PHE A 174 -18.30 10.49 -6.89
N GLU A 175 -19.02 11.59 -6.74
CA GLU A 175 -20.47 11.61 -6.49
C GLU A 175 -21.24 10.91 -7.62
N GLU A 176 -20.96 11.23 -8.87
CA GLU A 176 -21.56 10.56 -10.04
C GLU A 176 -21.26 9.05 -10.02
N ALA A 177 -20.04 8.66 -9.65
CA ALA A 177 -19.68 7.25 -9.55
C ALA A 177 -20.47 6.53 -8.43
N LEU A 178 -20.70 7.19 -7.29
CA LEU A 178 -21.49 6.62 -6.20
C LEU A 178 -22.97 6.45 -6.58
N ILE A 179 -23.54 7.38 -7.34
CA ILE A 179 -24.95 7.39 -7.74
C ILE A 179 -25.23 6.43 -8.91
N HIS A 180 -24.37 6.45 -9.92
CA HIS A 180 -24.68 5.82 -11.21
C HIS A 180 -23.93 4.51 -11.47
N LYS A 181 -22.81 4.25 -10.78
CA LYS A 181 -22.06 2.99 -10.98
C LYS A 181 -22.54 1.91 -10.03
N SER A 182 -22.64 0.69 -10.54
CA SER A 182 -22.97 -0.47 -9.71
C SER A 182 -21.79 -0.86 -8.80
N LEU A 183 -21.67 -0.20 -7.65
CA LEU A 183 -20.67 -0.51 -6.64
C LEU A 183 -21.04 -1.70 -5.78
N TYR A 184 -22.30 -2.15 -5.80
CA TYR A 184 -22.87 -3.15 -4.90
C TYR A 184 -22.09 -4.48 -4.84
N LYS A 185 -21.48 -4.90 -5.95
CA LYS A 185 -20.68 -6.12 -6.03
C LYS A 185 -19.19 -5.90 -5.73
N LYS A 186 -18.76 -4.65 -5.53
CA LYS A 186 -17.36 -4.31 -5.29
C LYS A 186 -17.05 -4.30 -3.79
N PRO A 187 -15.85 -4.73 -3.37
CA PRO A 187 -15.44 -4.70 -1.96
C PRO A 187 -15.55 -3.32 -1.32
N ILE A 188 -15.32 -2.26 -2.12
CA ILE A 188 -15.42 -0.86 -1.70
C ILE A 188 -16.83 -0.46 -1.20
N CYS A 189 -17.89 -1.11 -1.69
CA CYS A 189 -19.27 -0.75 -1.33
C CYS A 189 -19.50 -0.84 0.19
N LYS A 190 -19.09 -1.93 0.82
CA LYS A 190 -19.22 -2.10 2.27
C LYS A 190 -18.47 -1.03 3.05
N PHE A 191 -17.28 -0.67 2.59
CA PHE A 191 -16.47 0.36 3.22
C PHE A 191 -17.16 1.74 3.13
N VAL A 192 -17.59 2.14 1.92
CA VAL A 192 -18.27 3.44 1.72
C VAL A 192 -19.55 3.53 2.56
N LEU A 193 -20.37 2.47 2.60
CA LEU A 193 -21.58 2.44 3.41
C LEU A 193 -21.25 2.57 4.91
N SER A 194 -20.23 1.88 5.40
CA SER A 194 -19.84 1.99 6.81
C SER A 194 -19.34 3.39 7.19
N VAL A 195 -18.70 4.09 6.27
CA VAL A 195 -18.27 5.49 6.49
C VAL A 195 -19.48 6.42 6.54
N ILE A 196 -20.45 6.25 5.62
CA ILE A 196 -21.68 7.06 5.60
C ILE A 196 -22.54 6.84 6.85
N GLU A 197 -22.63 5.58 7.33
CA GLU A 197 -23.41 5.26 8.52
C GLU A 197 -22.81 5.83 9.83
N ASN A 198 -21.50 6.09 9.86
CA ASN A 198 -20.76 6.58 11.02
C ASN A 198 -20.47 8.09 10.97
N SER A 199 -20.85 8.81 9.91
CA SER A 199 -20.71 10.25 9.77
C SER A 199 -21.97 11.01 10.16
#